data_641597ace7f34cadf382dc4ca7807f5d
#
_entry.id   641597ace7f34cadf382dc4ca7807f5d
#
_cell.length_a   1.000
_cell.length_b   1.000
_cell.length_c   1.000
_cell.angle_alpha   90.00
_cell.angle_beta   90.00
_cell.angle_gamma   90.00
#
_symmetry.space_group_name_H-M   'P 1'
#
loop_
_entity.id
_entity.type
_entity.pdbx_description
1 polymer ?
#
loop_
_entity_poly.entity_id
_entity_poly.type
_entity_poly.pdbx_seq_one_letter_code
_entity_poly.pdbx_strand_id
1 'polypeptide(L)'
;MSQSLRIIFAGTPDFAARHLDALLSSEHQVVGVFTQPDRPAGRGKKLMPSPVKVLAEAHNLPVFQPSSLRPQDNQRLVADLGADIMVVVAYGLILPKAVLEMPRLGCINVHGSLLPRWRGAAPIQRSLWAGDSETGVTIMQMDVGLDTGDMLYKLSCPITAEDTSGSLYDKLAELGPQGLLATLAQLANGTARPEVCLLYTSPSPRDTERSR
;
A
#
# COMPACT_ATOMS: atom_id res chain seq x y z
N MET A 1 6.77 -9.41 -24.35
CA MET A 1 5.68 -8.42 -24.20
C MET A 1 5.15 -8.46 -22.77
N SER A 2 5.31 -7.38 -22.05
CA SER A 2 4.69 -7.25 -20.73
C SER A 2 3.17 -7.19 -20.89
N GLN A 3 2.45 -7.98 -20.10
CA GLN A 3 0.99 -7.95 -20.12
C GLN A 3 0.51 -6.76 -19.30
N SER A 4 -0.35 -5.94 -19.88
CA SER A 4 -1.06 -4.89 -19.18
C SER A 4 -2.07 -5.52 -18.21
N LEU A 5 -2.03 -5.10 -16.95
CA LEU A 5 -2.96 -5.54 -15.92
C LEU A 5 -4.09 -4.51 -15.73
N ARG A 6 -5.28 -5.00 -15.44
CA ARG A 6 -6.40 -4.17 -14.96
C ARG A 6 -6.27 -4.03 -13.45
N ILE A 7 -6.11 -2.81 -12.97
CA ILE A 7 -5.79 -2.53 -11.59
C ILE A 7 -6.89 -1.73 -10.90
N ILE A 8 -7.31 -2.19 -9.72
CA ILE A 8 -8.01 -1.34 -8.75
C ILE A 8 -6.95 -0.76 -7.83
N PHE A 9 -6.96 0.56 -7.66
CA PHE A 9 -6.09 1.24 -6.71
C PHE A 9 -6.88 1.67 -5.47
N ALA A 10 -6.33 1.40 -4.29
CA ALA A 10 -6.92 1.82 -3.02
C ALA A 10 -5.87 2.55 -2.17
N GLY A 11 -6.14 3.78 -1.82
CA GLY A 11 -5.23 4.60 -1.04
C GLY A 11 -5.85 5.93 -0.68
N THR A 12 -5.22 6.67 0.22
CA THR A 12 -5.78 7.92 0.72
C THR A 12 -4.77 9.08 0.71
N PRO A 13 -3.61 9.02 1.40
CA PRO A 13 -2.72 10.18 1.54
C PRO A 13 -1.86 10.42 0.30
N ASP A 14 -1.06 11.46 0.35
CA ASP A 14 -0.11 11.83 -0.71
C ASP A 14 0.84 10.70 -1.09
N PHE A 15 1.32 9.94 -0.11
CA PHE A 15 2.17 8.77 -0.36
C PHE A 15 1.49 7.80 -1.33
N ALA A 16 0.21 7.52 -1.12
CA ALA A 16 -0.58 6.68 -2.02
C ALA A 16 -0.76 7.34 -3.39
N ALA A 17 -1.02 8.65 -3.43
CA ALA A 17 -1.20 9.38 -4.69
C ALA A 17 0.04 9.29 -5.58
N ARG A 18 1.24 9.31 -5.02
CA ARG A 18 2.49 9.14 -5.77
C ARG A 18 2.60 7.76 -6.44
N HIS A 19 2.07 6.72 -5.79
CA HIS A 19 1.99 5.38 -6.38
C HIS A 19 0.95 5.31 -7.50
N LEU A 20 -0.21 5.95 -7.30
CA LEU A 20 -1.22 6.04 -8.35
C LEU A 20 -0.69 6.77 -9.58
N ASP A 21 0.03 7.85 -9.38
CA ASP A 21 0.64 8.63 -10.47
C ASP A 21 1.60 7.75 -11.30
N ALA A 22 2.42 6.94 -10.64
CA ALA A 22 3.32 6.00 -11.32
C ALA A 22 2.55 4.95 -12.14
N LEU A 23 1.43 4.44 -11.62
CA LEU A 23 0.57 3.50 -12.34
C LEU A 23 -0.05 4.15 -13.58
N LEU A 24 -0.46 5.40 -13.48
CA LEU A 24 -1.04 6.15 -14.61
C LEU A 24 -0.04 6.40 -15.72
N SER A 25 1.25 6.46 -15.40
CA SER A 25 2.34 6.59 -16.38
C SER A 25 2.84 5.25 -16.91
N SER A 26 2.31 4.14 -16.39
CA SER A 26 2.70 2.79 -16.80
C SER A 26 1.80 2.26 -17.93
N GLU A 27 2.13 1.06 -18.41
CA GLU A 27 1.33 0.32 -19.38
C GLU A 27 0.04 -0.27 -18.80
N HIS A 28 -0.10 -0.31 -17.47
CA HIS A 28 -1.26 -0.89 -16.81
C HIS A 28 -2.46 0.05 -16.86
N GLN A 29 -3.65 -0.54 -16.75
CA GLN A 29 -4.91 0.19 -16.77
C GLN A 29 -5.51 0.26 -15.36
N VAL A 30 -5.66 1.45 -14.81
CA VAL A 30 -6.39 1.68 -13.56
C VAL A 30 -7.88 1.76 -13.88
N VAL A 31 -8.64 0.76 -13.43
CA VAL A 31 -10.08 0.65 -13.76
C VAL A 31 -10.97 1.27 -12.70
N GLY A 32 -10.47 1.52 -11.51
CA GLY A 32 -11.21 2.17 -10.43
C GLY A 32 -10.29 2.53 -9.27
N VAL A 33 -10.71 3.51 -8.51
CA VAL A 33 -9.95 4.04 -7.36
C VAL A 33 -10.85 4.06 -6.14
N PHE A 34 -10.36 3.44 -5.07
CA PHE A 34 -11.01 3.47 -3.76
C PHE A 34 -10.18 4.36 -2.83
N THR A 35 -10.85 5.28 -2.15
CA THR A 35 -10.22 6.17 -1.19
C THR A 35 -11.19 6.42 -0.03
N GLN A 36 -10.68 6.86 1.11
CA GLN A 36 -11.55 7.16 2.24
C GLN A 36 -12.47 8.34 1.92
N PRO A 37 -13.65 8.41 2.57
CA PRO A 37 -14.55 9.56 2.43
C PRO A 37 -13.84 10.87 2.74
N ASP A 38 -14.32 11.96 2.11
CA ASP A 38 -13.82 13.30 2.37
C ASP A 38 -13.92 13.61 3.87
N ARG A 39 -12.92 14.27 4.42
CA ARG A 39 -12.84 14.60 5.83
C ARG A 39 -12.79 16.10 6.06
N PRO A 40 -13.36 16.61 7.18
CA PRO A 40 -13.19 18.00 7.56
C PRO A 40 -11.72 18.32 7.79
N ALA A 41 -11.22 19.40 7.19
CA ALA A 41 -9.86 19.86 7.35
C ALA A 41 -9.78 21.37 7.50
N GLY A 42 -8.82 21.85 8.27
CA GLY A 42 -8.55 23.27 8.45
C GLY A 42 -9.56 24.00 9.31
N ARG A 43 -9.40 25.33 9.36
CA ARG A 43 -10.32 26.24 10.03
C ARG A 43 -11.64 26.30 9.27
N GLY A 44 -12.77 26.03 9.93
CA GLY A 44 -14.10 26.02 9.32
C GLY A 44 -14.62 24.63 8.96
N LYS A 45 -13.86 23.56 9.18
CA LYS A 45 -14.27 22.16 8.99
C LYS A 45 -14.85 21.86 7.61
N LYS A 46 -14.29 22.47 6.57
CA LYS A 46 -14.69 22.21 5.19
C LYS A 46 -14.25 20.81 4.78
N LEU A 47 -15.12 20.06 4.09
CA LEU A 47 -14.79 18.73 3.59
C LEU A 47 -13.73 18.84 2.51
N MET A 48 -12.62 18.10 2.68
CA MET A 48 -11.52 18.07 1.75
C MET A 48 -11.36 16.68 1.16
N PRO A 49 -11.21 16.57 -0.18
CA PRO A 49 -10.92 15.30 -0.82
C PRO A 49 -9.52 14.83 -0.45
N SER A 50 -9.32 13.50 -0.49
CA SER A 50 -7.98 12.92 -0.32
C SER A 50 -7.08 13.27 -1.52
N PRO A 51 -5.76 13.30 -1.34
CA PRO A 51 -4.82 13.46 -2.46
C PRO A 51 -5.04 12.43 -3.57
N VAL A 52 -5.39 11.20 -3.23
CA VAL A 52 -5.72 10.15 -4.21
C VAL A 52 -6.96 10.50 -5.02
N LYS A 53 -8.00 11.00 -4.37
CA LYS A 53 -9.23 11.44 -5.06
C LYS A 53 -8.95 12.57 -6.04
N VAL A 54 -8.19 13.58 -5.61
CA VAL A 54 -7.83 14.73 -6.46
C VAL A 54 -7.13 14.26 -7.74
N LEU A 55 -6.14 13.37 -7.59
CA LEU A 55 -5.40 12.84 -8.74
C LEU A 55 -6.31 11.98 -9.63
N ALA A 56 -7.12 11.11 -9.05
CA ALA A 56 -8.01 10.24 -9.80
C ALA A 56 -9.04 11.03 -10.62
N GLU A 57 -9.63 12.07 -10.04
CA GLU A 57 -10.59 12.94 -10.74
C GLU A 57 -9.94 13.73 -11.86
N ALA A 58 -8.69 14.17 -11.68
CA ALA A 58 -7.94 14.86 -12.72
C ALA A 58 -7.68 13.98 -13.94
N HIS A 59 -7.67 12.65 -13.78
CA HIS A 59 -7.50 11.67 -14.85
C HIS A 59 -8.81 10.98 -15.24
N ASN A 60 -9.95 11.49 -14.80
CA ASN A 60 -11.30 10.97 -15.13
C ASN A 60 -11.48 9.50 -14.75
N LEU A 61 -10.88 9.05 -13.66
CA LEU A 61 -11.01 7.69 -13.15
C LEU A 61 -12.27 7.56 -12.28
N PRO A 62 -12.95 6.40 -12.31
CA PRO A 62 -14.03 6.14 -11.35
C PRO A 62 -13.49 6.14 -9.92
N VAL A 63 -14.12 6.93 -9.04
CA VAL A 63 -13.74 7.06 -7.63
C VAL A 63 -14.86 6.55 -6.74
N PHE A 64 -14.52 5.67 -5.80
CA PHE A 64 -15.43 5.09 -4.83
C PHE A 64 -14.96 5.43 -3.42
N GLN A 65 -15.87 5.89 -2.58
CA GLN A 65 -15.56 6.34 -1.22
C GLN A 65 -16.43 5.65 -0.16
N PRO A 66 -16.50 4.30 -0.14
CA PRO A 66 -17.24 3.62 0.90
C PRO A 66 -16.56 3.83 2.25
N SER A 67 -17.36 3.91 3.33
CA SER A 67 -16.83 3.99 4.69
C SER A 67 -16.34 2.64 5.22
N SER A 68 -16.77 1.55 4.58
CA SER A 68 -16.37 0.17 4.90
C SER A 68 -16.57 -0.73 3.69
N LEU A 69 -15.74 -1.75 3.56
CA LEU A 69 -15.91 -2.81 2.56
C LEU A 69 -16.57 -4.08 3.12
N ARG A 70 -17.05 -4.04 4.36
CA ARG A 70 -17.79 -5.16 4.96
C ARG A 70 -19.17 -5.38 4.35
N PRO A 71 -19.96 -4.32 4.05
CA PRO A 71 -21.27 -4.53 3.39
C PRO A 71 -21.11 -5.14 1.99
N GLN A 72 -22.00 -6.08 1.64
CA GLN A 72 -21.97 -6.75 0.35
C GLN A 72 -22.12 -5.78 -0.83
N ASP A 73 -22.93 -4.74 -0.68
CA ASP A 73 -23.12 -3.74 -1.75
C ASP A 73 -21.80 -3.05 -2.09
N ASN A 74 -20.98 -2.74 -1.10
CA ASN A 74 -19.67 -2.15 -1.32
C ASN A 74 -18.66 -3.15 -1.89
N GLN A 75 -18.79 -4.43 -1.53
CA GLN A 75 -17.98 -5.49 -2.11
C GLN A 75 -18.29 -5.70 -3.60
N ARG A 76 -19.53 -5.52 -4.02
CA ARG A 76 -19.92 -5.57 -5.43
C ARG A 76 -19.26 -4.49 -6.26
N LEU A 77 -19.00 -3.31 -5.70
CA LEU A 77 -18.25 -2.25 -6.40
C LEU A 77 -16.87 -2.76 -6.84
N VAL A 78 -16.22 -3.53 -5.99
CA VAL A 78 -14.91 -4.14 -6.30
C VAL A 78 -15.07 -5.22 -7.36
N ALA A 79 -16.02 -6.13 -7.16
CA ALA A 79 -16.25 -7.26 -8.07
C ALA A 79 -16.59 -6.81 -9.49
N ASP A 80 -17.45 -5.80 -9.62
CA ASP A 80 -17.95 -5.32 -10.92
C ASP A 80 -16.86 -4.67 -11.78
N LEU A 81 -15.76 -4.25 -11.21
CA LEU A 81 -14.64 -3.68 -11.97
C LEU A 81 -13.83 -4.73 -12.73
N GLY A 82 -13.93 -5.99 -12.36
CA GLY A 82 -13.25 -7.09 -13.06
C GLY A 82 -11.74 -6.91 -13.15
N ALA A 83 -11.11 -6.50 -12.05
CA ALA A 83 -9.67 -6.24 -12.02
C ALA A 83 -8.86 -7.53 -11.93
N ASP A 84 -7.65 -7.50 -12.48
CA ASP A 84 -6.67 -8.58 -12.32
C ASP A 84 -6.03 -8.55 -10.93
N ILE A 85 -5.82 -7.35 -10.39
CA ILE A 85 -5.14 -7.15 -9.12
C ILE A 85 -5.65 -5.86 -8.45
N MET A 86 -5.62 -5.84 -7.13
CA MET A 86 -5.88 -4.65 -6.34
C MET A 86 -4.60 -4.19 -5.66
N VAL A 87 -4.21 -2.95 -5.88
CA VAL A 87 -3.03 -2.33 -5.27
C VAL A 87 -3.48 -1.43 -4.13
N VAL A 88 -2.98 -1.71 -2.94
CA VAL A 88 -3.35 -0.98 -1.71
C VAL A 88 -2.13 -0.24 -1.18
N VAL A 89 -2.25 1.07 -1.02
CA VAL A 89 -1.20 1.92 -0.46
C VAL A 89 -1.82 2.87 0.55
N ALA A 90 -1.65 2.61 1.83
CA ALA A 90 -2.17 3.45 2.91
C ALA A 90 -3.66 3.78 2.73
N TYR A 91 -4.49 2.78 2.51
CA TYR A 91 -5.93 2.96 2.32
C TYR A 91 -6.63 3.31 3.63
N GLY A 92 -6.31 2.59 4.69
CA GLY A 92 -6.87 2.85 6.02
C GLY A 92 -8.18 2.12 6.32
N LEU A 93 -8.71 1.33 5.40
CA LEU A 93 -9.86 0.46 5.63
C LEU A 93 -9.45 -1.00 5.59
N ILE A 94 -10.17 -1.81 6.39
CA ILE A 94 -9.96 -3.26 6.42
C ILE A 94 -10.53 -3.87 5.14
N LEU A 95 -9.76 -4.76 4.52
CA LEU A 95 -10.18 -5.56 3.38
C LEU A 95 -10.67 -6.92 3.88
N PRO A 96 -11.99 -7.20 3.80
CA PRO A 96 -12.50 -8.51 4.15
C PRO A 96 -11.93 -9.60 3.24
N LYS A 97 -11.93 -10.84 3.73
CA LYS A 97 -11.46 -12.00 2.95
C LYS A 97 -12.12 -12.08 1.57
N ALA A 98 -13.42 -11.80 1.49
CA ALA A 98 -14.14 -11.80 0.22
C ALA A 98 -13.53 -10.83 -0.80
N VAL A 99 -13.11 -9.63 -0.36
CA VAL A 99 -12.46 -8.64 -1.23
C VAL A 99 -11.06 -9.07 -1.61
N LEU A 100 -10.30 -9.65 -0.66
CA LEU A 100 -8.94 -10.12 -0.91
C LEU A 100 -8.88 -11.21 -2.00
N GLU A 101 -9.94 -12.00 -2.13
CA GLU A 101 -10.02 -13.12 -3.08
C GLU A 101 -10.65 -12.74 -4.42
N MET A 102 -11.22 -11.54 -4.57
CA MET A 102 -11.91 -11.12 -5.80
C MET A 102 -10.99 -11.00 -7.02
N PRO A 103 -9.85 -10.26 -6.96
CA PRO A 103 -8.97 -10.21 -8.10
C PRO A 103 -8.23 -11.54 -8.29
N ARG A 104 -8.04 -11.97 -9.54
CA ARG A 104 -7.36 -13.25 -9.80
C ARG A 104 -5.93 -13.32 -9.25
N LEU A 105 -5.24 -12.18 -9.19
CA LEU A 105 -3.89 -12.07 -8.61
C LEU A 105 -3.93 -11.60 -7.17
N GLY A 106 -5.11 -11.42 -6.58
CA GLY A 106 -5.29 -10.99 -5.21
C GLY A 106 -5.06 -9.50 -5.01
N CYS A 107 -4.68 -9.15 -3.78
CA CYS A 107 -4.40 -7.77 -3.38
C CYS A 107 -2.96 -7.67 -2.91
N ILE A 108 -2.25 -6.63 -3.33
CA ILE A 108 -0.89 -6.34 -2.87
C ILE A 108 -0.86 -5.00 -2.14
N ASN A 109 0.07 -4.86 -1.21
CA ASN A 109 0.24 -3.65 -0.42
C ASN A 109 1.69 -3.17 -0.49
N VAL A 110 1.87 -1.86 -0.54
CA VAL A 110 3.18 -1.22 -0.38
C VAL A 110 3.32 -0.78 1.07
N HIS A 111 4.29 -1.35 1.78
CA HIS A 111 4.56 -1.02 3.17
C HIS A 111 5.89 -0.27 3.30
N GLY A 112 5.89 0.81 4.08
CA GLY A 112 7.04 1.71 4.23
C GLY A 112 8.09 1.22 5.23
N SER A 113 8.43 -0.05 5.19
CA SER A 113 9.54 -0.63 5.96
C SER A 113 10.09 -1.87 5.26
N LEU A 114 11.24 -2.34 5.71
CA LEU A 114 11.79 -3.64 5.33
C LEU A 114 11.17 -4.71 6.23
N LEU A 115 10.06 -5.29 5.82
CA LEU A 115 9.38 -6.35 6.59
C LEU A 115 10.30 -7.56 6.79
N PRO A 116 10.18 -8.27 7.92
CA PRO A 116 9.12 -8.20 8.95
C PRO A 116 9.28 -7.08 9.98
N ARG A 117 10.27 -6.24 9.87
CA ARG A 117 10.49 -5.13 10.80
C ARG A 117 9.46 -4.03 10.60
N TRP A 118 8.99 -3.45 11.70
CA TRP A 118 8.05 -2.31 11.71
C TRP A 118 6.72 -2.57 11.01
N ARG A 119 6.07 -3.67 11.34
CA ARG A 119 4.69 -3.93 10.94
C ARG A 119 3.74 -2.89 11.54
N GLY A 120 2.63 -2.64 10.87
CA GLY A 120 1.60 -1.73 11.34
C GLY A 120 1.87 -0.28 10.98
N ALA A 121 1.40 0.64 11.83
CA ALA A 121 1.41 2.06 11.55
C ALA A 121 2.78 2.73 11.81
N ALA A 122 3.06 3.82 11.08
CA ALA A 122 4.18 4.72 11.27
C ALA A 122 5.58 4.07 11.18
N PRO A 123 5.85 3.21 10.18
CA PRO A 123 7.14 2.52 10.08
C PRO A 123 8.32 3.47 9.86
N ILE A 124 8.12 4.60 9.18
CA ILE A 124 9.18 5.60 8.92
C ILE A 124 9.67 6.19 10.24
N GLN A 125 8.76 6.65 11.08
CA GLN A 125 9.09 7.24 12.37
C GLN A 125 9.74 6.22 13.30
N ARG A 126 9.24 4.98 13.29
CA ARG A 126 9.78 3.91 14.14
C ARG A 126 11.20 3.54 13.77
N SER A 127 11.52 3.41 12.48
CA SER A 127 12.88 3.11 12.04
C SER A 127 13.85 4.23 12.38
N LEU A 128 13.40 5.48 12.25
CA LEU A 128 14.22 6.64 12.61
C LEU A 128 14.49 6.71 14.12
N TRP A 129 13.46 6.55 14.96
CA TRP A 129 13.59 6.56 16.42
C TRP A 129 14.42 5.41 16.96
N ALA A 130 14.39 4.26 16.31
CA ALA A 130 15.18 3.08 16.70
C ALA A 130 16.65 3.21 16.30
N GLY A 131 17.02 4.22 15.50
CA GLY A 131 18.39 4.40 15.02
C GLY A 131 18.80 3.37 13.97
N ASP A 132 17.86 2.88 13.18
CA ASP A 132 18.15 1.93 12.10
C ASP A 132 19.09 2.56 11.08
N SER A 133 20.01 1.75 10.54
CA SER A 133 20.97 2.21 9.52
C SER A 133 20.40 2.22 8.12
N GLU A 134 19.30 1.49 7.91
CA GLU A 134 18.59 1.43 6.64
C GLU A 134 17.10 1.26 6.85
N THR A 135 16.33 1.65 5.86
CA THR A 135 14.91 1.42 5.74
C THR A 135 14.58 1.11 4.28
N GLY A 136 13.33 1.01 3.96
CA GLY A 136 12.92 0.76 2.59
C GLY A 136 11.44 0.54 2.47
N VAL A 137 11.05 -0.07 1.37
CA VAL A 137 9.68 -0.47 1.10
C VAL A 137 9.62 -1.97 0.85
N THR A 138 8.53 -2.59 1.25
CA THR A 138 8.21 -3.97 0.95
C THR A 138 6.87 -4.01 0.21
N ILE A 139 6.85 -4.68 -0.93
CA ILE A 139 5.61 -5.01 -1.63
C ILE A 139 5.23 -6.41 -1.17
N MET A 140 4.02 -6.56 -0.67
CA MET A 140 3.57 -7.81 -0.06
C MET A 140 2.21 -8.24 -0.59
N GLN A 141 1.98 -9.54 -0.66
CA GLN A 141 0.66 -10.11 -0.88
C GLN A 141 -0.17 -9.90 0.38
N MET A 142 -1.36 -9.37 0.26
CA MET A 142 -2.23 -9.16 1.42
C MET A 142 -2.91 -10.46 1.84
N ASP A 143 -2.98 -10.66 3.14
CA ASP A 143 -3.68 -11.75 3.80
C ASP A 143 -4.61 -11.18 4.87
N VAL A 144 -5.37 -12.02 5.54
CA VAL A 144 -6.32 -11.61 6.59
C VAL A 144 -5.62 -10.95 7.78
N GLY A 145 -4.33 -11.26 8.01
CA GLY A 145 -3.52 -10.63 9.05
C GLY A 145 -2.94 -9.28 8.63
N LEU A 146 -2.58 -8.46 9.61
CA LEU A 146 -1.92 -7.18 9.36
C LEU A 146 -0.45 -7.39 9.00
N ASP A 147 -0.07 -7.02 7.77
CA ASP A 147 1.31 -7.09 7.26
C ASP A 147 1.95 -8.47 7.44
N THR A 148 1.16 -9.54 7.29
CA THR A 148 1.59 -10.93 7.50
C THR A 148 1.67 -11.77 6.22
N GLY A 149 1.21 -11.23 5.09
CA GLY A 149 1.26 -11.93 3.81
C GLY A 149 2.67 -12.08 3.26
N ASP A 150 2.80 -12.86 2.19
CA ASP A 150 4.10 -13.11 1.56
C ASP A 150 4.70 -11.84 0.99
N MET A 151 6.01 -11.66 1.21
CA MET A 151 6.77 -10.55 0.65
C MET A 151 7.14 -10.87 -0.81
N LEU A 152 6.84 -9.94 -1.71
CA LEU A 152 7.08 -10.11 -3.15
C LEU A 152 8.32 -9.38 -3.63
N TYR A 153 8.60 -8.22 -3.06
CA TYR A 153 9.70 -7.36 -3.50
C TYR A 153 10.11 -6.40 -2.38
N LYS A 154 11.40 -6.13 -2.26
CA LYS A 154 11.94 -5.16 -1.31
C LYS A 154 12.94 -4.25 -1.98
N LEU A 155 12.89 -2.97 -1.63
CA LEU A 155 13.91 -1.97 -1.97
C LEU A 155 14.35 -1.26 -0.71
N SER A 156 15.66 -1.15 -0.51
CA SER A 156 16.22 -0.48 0.66
C SER A 156 16.89 0.84 0.31
N CYS A 157 16.99 1.73 1.29
CA CYS A 157 17.78 2.93 1.22
C CYS A 157 18.47 3.19 2.57
N PRO A 158 19.63 3.83 2.59
CA PRO A 158 20.32 4.14 3.84
C PRO A 158 19.60 5.24 4.61
N ILE A 159 19.63 5.15 5.93
CA ILE A 159 19.28 6.25 6.83
C ILE A 159 20.58 6.89 7.27
N THR A 160 20.75 8.17 6.96
CA THR A 160 21.91 8.94 7.33
C THR A 160 21.65 9.74 8.60
N ALA A 161 22.70 10.25 9.23
CA ALA A 161 22.59 11.10 10.42
C ALA A 161 21.83 12.42 10.16
N GLU A 162 21.71 12.81 8.89
CA GLU A 162 21.01 14.03 8.48
C GLU A 162 19.54 13.77 8.13
N ASP A 163 19.12 12.51 8.06
CA ASP A 163 17.75 12.19 7.69
C ASP A 163 16.75 12.55 8.78
N THR A 164 15.65 13.12 8.34
CA THR A 164 14.45 13.41 9.12
C THR A 164 13.31 12.51 8.66
N SER A 165 12.17 12.52 9.37
CA SER A 165 10.95 11.83 8.89
C SER A 165 10.55 12.31 7.49
N GLY A 166 10.69 13.61 7.21
CA GLY A 166 10.34 14.19 5.91
C GLY A 166 11.26 13.72 4.79
N SER A 167 12.58 13.72 5.02
CA SER A 167 13.52 13.25 3.99
C SER A 167 13.41 11.77 3.71
N LEU A 168 13.17 10.95 4.75
CA LEU A 168 12.90 9.52 4.57
C LEU A 168 11.59 9.28 3.84
N TYR A 169 10.56 10.06 4.15
CA TYR A 169 9.29 10.00 3.43
C TYR A 169 9.50 10.20 1.92
N ASP A 170 10.25 11.22 1.53
CA ASP A 170 10.54 11.50 0.12
C ASP A 170 11.33 10.36 -0.54
N LYS A 171 12.32 9.80 0.14
CA LYS A 171 13.07 8.63 -0.35
C LYS A 171 12.15 7.43 -0.60
N LEU A 172 11.29 7.12 0.36
CA LEU A 172 10.37 5.98 0.23
C LEU A 172 9.27 6.24 -0.80
N ALA A 173 8.84 7.50 -0.96
CA ALA A 173 7.88 7.88 -1.98
C ALA A 173 8.43 7.76 -3.40
N GLU A 174 9.73 7.72 -3.58
CA GLU A 174 10.38 7.40 -4.87
C GLU A 174 10.61 5.90 -5.03
N LEU A 175 11.03 5.20 -3.97
CA LEU A 175 11.30 3.77 -4.01
C LEU A 175 10.04 2.93 -4.15
N GLY A 176 8.98 3.32 -3.47
CA GLY A 176 7.72 2.57 -3.45
C GLY A 176 7.14 2.33 -4.84
N PRO A 177 6.97 3.39 -5.66
CA PRO A 177 6.49 3.22 -7.03
C PRO A 177 7.39 2.33 -7.89
N GLN A 178 8.70 2.43 -7.75
CA GLN A 178 9.65 1.57 -8.47
C GLN A 178 9.45 0.10 -8.11
N GLY A 179 9.36 -0.19 -6.81
CA GLY A 179 9.11 -1.55 -6.32
C GLY A 179 7.75 -2.08 -6.76
N LEU A 180 6.74 -1.23 -6.74
CA LEU A 180 5.39 -1.59 -7.19
C LEU A 180 5.38 -1.98 -8.66
N LEU A 181 5.97 -1.19 -9.54
CA LEU A 181 6.01 -1.48 -10.97
C LEU A 181 6.81 -2.74 -11.27
N ALA A 182 7.94 -2.95 -10.59
CA ALA A 182 8.73 -4.18 -10.71
C ALA A 182 7.92 -5.41 -10.29
N THR A 183 7.18 -5.32 -9.19
CA THR A 183 6.33 -6.41 -8.71
C THR A 183 5.21 -6.73 -9.70
N LEU A 184 4.56 -5.71 -10.24
CA LEU A 184 3.49 -5.88 -11.22
C LEU A 184 4.01 -6.57 -12.49
N ALA A 185 5.20 -6.20 -12.96
CA ALA A 185 5.83 -6.86 -14.09
C ALA A 185 6.11 -8.35 -13.82
N GLN A 186 6.61 -8.67 -12.63
CA GLN A 186 6.87 -10.06 -12.23
C GLN A 186 5.57 -10.87 -12.12
N LEU A 187 4.52 -10.29 -11.54
CA LEU A 187 3.22 -10.95 -11.42
C LEU A 187 2.58 -11.17 -12.80
N ALA A 188 2.69 -10.19 -13.69
CA ALA A 188 2.16 -10.31 -15.06
C ALA A 188 2.89 -11.40 -15.86
N ASN A 189 4.18 -11.57 -15.65
CA ASN A 189 5.04 -12.54 -16.34
C ASN A 189 5.09 -13.91 -15.62
N GLY A 190 4.50 -14.03 -14.44
CA GLY A 190 4.56 -15.26 -13.64
C GLY A 190 5.95 -15.54 -13.03
N THR A 191 6.80 -14.51 -12.90
CA THR A 191 8.16 -14.63 -12.35
C THR A 191 8.30 -14.19 -10.90
N ALA A 192 7.20 -13.78 -10.27
CA ALA A 192 7.22 -13.38 -8.85
C ALA A 192 7.62 -14.57 -7.96
N ARG A 193 8.49 -14.30 -6.97
CA ARG A 193 8.95 -15.28 -5.99
C ARG A 193 8.56 -14.83 -4.59
N PRO A 194 7.38 -15.24 -4.09
CA PRO A 194 6.94 -14.87 -2.76
C PRO A 194 7.87 -15.41 -1.67
N GLU A 195 8.18 -14.57 -0.70
CA GLU A 195 8.95 -14.93 0.49
C GLU A 195 8.04 -14.82 1.72
N VAL A 196 7.99 -15.89 2.51
CA VAL A 196 7.14 -15.93 3.70
C VAL A 196 7.61 -14.90 4.72
N CYS A 197 6.68 -14.09 5.23
CA CYS A 197 6.93 -13.14 6.30
C CYS A 197 6.92 -13.87 7.65
N LEU A 198 8.12 -14.24 8.13
CA LEU A 198 8.26 -15.00 9.39
C LEU A 198 7.94 -14.09 10.59
N LEU A 199 6.99 -14.52 11.41
CA LEU A 199 6.51 -13.79 12.59
C LEU A 199 7.54 -13.70 13.73
N TYR A 200 8.60 -14.51 13.70
CA TYR A 200 9.45 -14.76 14.88
C TYR A 200 10.81 -14.05 14.88
N THR A 201 11.14 -13.23 13.90
CA THR A 201 12.49 -12.66 13.75
C THR A 201 12.74 -11.35 14.51
N SER A 202 11.73 -10.77 15.14
CA SER A 202 11.89 -9.60 16.03
C SER A 202 10.83 -9.63 17.11
N PRO A 203 11.15 -10.05 18.34
CA PRO A 203 10.23 -9.89 19.46
C PRO A 203 9.90 -8.42 19.61
N SER A 204 8.61 -8.09 19.70
CA SER A 204 8.20 -6.74 20.01
C SER A 204 8.74 -6.38 21.41
N PRO A 205 9.05 -5.10 21.70
CA PRO A 205 9.44 -4.71 23.06
C PRO A 205 8.42 -5.13 24.13
N ARG A 206 7.16 -5.34 23.75
CA ARG A 206 6.11 -5.84 24.67
C ARG A 206 6.22 -7.34 24.97
N ASP A 207 6.88 -8.11 24.09
CA ASP A 207 7.05 -9.54 24.30
C ASP A 207 8.19 -9.85 25.26
N THR A 208 9.14 -8.92 25.41
CA THR A 208 10.25 -9.04 26.37
C THR A 208 9.85 -8.65 27.79
N GLU A 209 8.77 -7.88 27.98
CA GLU A 209 8.27 -7.51 29.32
C GLU A 209 7.39 -8.59 29.97
N ARG A 210 6.86 -9.55 29.20
CA ARG A 210 6.01 -10.64 29.72
C ARG A 210 6.77 -11.86 30.22
N SER A 211 8.08 -11.93 30.00
CA SER A 211 8.90 -13.06 30.43
C SER A 211 9.76 -12.76 31.67
N ARG A 212 9.40 -11.73 32.45
CA ARG A 212 10.01 -11.45 33.75
C ARG A 212 9.00 -11.60 34.88
#